data_2555b156792a59b58100ddf33107580f
#
_entry.id   2555b156792a59b58100ddf33107580f
#
_cell.length_a   1.000
_cell.length_b   1.000
_cell.length_c   1.000
_cell.angle_alpha   90.00
_cell.angle_beta   90.00
_cell.angle_gamma   90.00
#
_symmetry.space_group_name_H-M   'P 1'
#
loop_
_entity.id
_entity.type
_entity.pdbx_description
1 polymer ?
#
loop_
_entity_poly.entity_id
_entity_poly.type
_entity_poly.pdbx_seq_one_letter_code
_entity_poly.pdbx_strand_id
1 'polypeptide(L)'
;MKPFVTDTVKYIGCDDKTLDLFESQYIIPNGIAYNSYVILDDEIAIMDTVDKRKTDEWLENLEEALEGRKPTYLVIHHMEPDHAGSIQACMEKYPEITLVGNKKIFEFLKQFTGIDVMDKGFIMSEGNVLNLGSHELKFFMAPMVHWPEVMVSYDSKDKILFSADGFGKFGALDCDEDWACEARRYYFNIVGKYGAQVQALLKKASTLDIEIICPTHGPILKENLGYYLDLYNTWSSYKPESDGIFVAYCSIHGNTANAIMEFEKILKSKTDKKVVLTDLARCDLAEAIEDAFRYSTMVVAAPSYDAGVFPIMNDFLHHLKVKAYQNRKVGVIENGTWAPSAGKVMTEYLTSMKDIEVCPTMVSIRSSANGDTYKAMDHLADELLTEHIFEKESMFSVGYGLYVLTTKDGTKDNGCIINTVQQVTSEPNRISVTINKQNYSTSIVNKTGVFNISVLTEETPFSLFQNFGFQSGKDVDKFKDYTNVKRGANGVRYLEEYTNTYLSGKVVQQLDLGSHIMFIADVTDGVKLSDKPTVTYDYYQKNIKPKAKKPKESAGDIWVCKICGWTYDESKGMPEQGIPAGTKFEDLPEDFFCPLCKHPKSDFEKM
;
A
#
# COMPACT_ATOMS: atom_id res chain seq x y z
N MET A 1 8.26 -38.69 0.49
CA MET A 1 8.35 -38.75 -1.00
C MET A 1 8.67 -37.35 -1.47
N LYS A 2 9.72 -37.17 -2.31
CA LYS A 2 10.08 -35.84 -2.81
C LYS A 2 8.91 -35.24 -3.62
N PRO A 3 8.63 -33.94 -3.50
CA PRO A 3 7.61 -33.27 -4.28
C PRO A 3 7.88 -33.36 -5.78
N PHE A 4 6.83 -33.61 -6.58
CA PHE A 4 6.92 -33.57 -8.03
C PHE A 4 6.76 -32.13 -8.52
N VAL A 5 7.71 -31.64 -9.33
CA VAL A 5 7.60 -30.35 -10.01
C VAL A 5 7.12 -30.54 -11.45
N THR A 6 7.99 -30.97 -12.34
CA THR A 6 7.65 -31.36 -13.72
C THR A 6 8.57 -32.53 -14.15
N ASP A 7 8.47 -32.97 -15.40
CA ASP A 7 9.33 -34.04 -15.88
C ASP A 7 10.81 -33.62 -15.96
N THR A 8 11.06 -32.35 -16.18
CA THR A 8 12.42 -31.78 -16.36
C THR A 8 12.91 -30.95 -15.17
N VAL A 9 12.02 -30.52 -14.27
CA VAL A 9 12.38 -29.81 -13.04
C VAL A 9 12.19 -30.71 -11.86
N LYS A 10 13.25 -31.00 -11.11
CA LYS A 10 13.23 -31.91 -9.94
C LYS A 10 13.46 -31.13 -8.65
N TYR A 11 12.74 -31.54 -7.60
CA TYR A 11 13.00 -31.08 -6.24
C TYR A 11 14.20 -31.81 -5.66
N ILE A 12 15.15 -31.07 -5.13
CA ILE A 12 16.39 -31.58 -4.51
C ILE A 12 16.64 -31.03 -3.10
N GLY A 13 15.67 -30.31 -2.53
CA GLY A 13 15.75 -29.76 -1.18
C GLY A 13 15.66 -30.78 -0.06
N CYS A 14 15.64 -30.30 1.17
CA CYS A 14 15.60 -31.10 2.40
C CYS A 14 14.69 -30.47 3.46
N ASP A 15 14.15 -31.31 4.35
CA ASP A 15 13.50 -30.88 5.58
C ASP A 15 14.49 -30.85 6.76
N ASP A 16 14.43 -29.82 7.60
CA ASP A 16 15.13 -29.79 8.88
C ASP A 16 14.14 -29.74 10.05
N LYS A 17 13.95 -30.89 10.70
CA LYS A 17 13.11 -31.05 11.89
C LYS A 17 13.91 -31.00 13.20
N THR A 18 15.20 -30.74 13.10
CA THR A 18 16.11 -30.67 14.28
C THR A 18 16.27 -29.23 14.76
N LEU A 19 15.89 -28.26 13.93
CA LEU A 19 15.92 -26.84 14.25
C LEU A 19 14.70 -26.49 15.09
N ASP A 20 14.91 -25.93 16.27
CA ASP A 20 13.87 -25.47 17.19
C ASP A 20 13.51 -23.99 16.99
N LEU A 21 14.49 -23.17 16.54
CA LEU A 21 14.34 -21.74 16.30
C LEU A 21 14.86 -21.36 14.91
N PHE A 22 14.01 -20.86 14.04
CA PHE A 22 14.42 -20.23 12.80
C PHE A 22 14.94 -18.81 13.08
N GLU A 23 16.04 -18.40 12.43
CA GLU A 23 16.77 -17.16 12.70
C GLU A 23 17.09 -16.93 14.20
N SER A 24 17.20 -18.01 14.98
CA SER A 24 17.42 -17.98 16.44
C SER A 24 16.34 -17.22 17.24
N GLN A 25 15.15 -17.01 16.67
CA GLN A 25 14.07 -16.25 17.31
C GLN A 25 12.66 -16.83 17.08
N TYR A 26 12.38 -17.44 15.94
CA TYR A 26 11.04 -17.94 15.63
C TYR A 26 10.90 -19.41 15.96
N ILE A 27 9.98 -19.73 16.85
CA ILE A 27 9.70 -21.12 17.25
C ILE A 27 9.10 -21.87 16.07
N ILE A 28 9.73 -22.98 15.64
CA ILE A 28 9.27 -23.81 14.52
C ILE A 28 9.11 -25.27 14.96
N PRO A 29 8.02 -25.63 15.64
CA PRO A 29 7.82 -26.97 16.22
C PRO A 29 7.80 -28.08 15.16
N ASN A 30 7.44 -27.75 13.94
CA ASN A 30 7.36 -28.64 12.78
C ASN A 30 8.56 -28.51 11.84
N GLY A 31 9.66 -27.87 12.30
CA GLY A 31 10.87 -27.65 11.53
C GLY A 31 10.69 -26.66 10.38
N ILE A 32 11.54 -26.81 9.36
CA ILE A 32 11.55 -25.95 8.15
C ILE A 32 11.93 -26.78 6.93
N ALA A 33 11.39 -26.45 5.76
CA ALA A 33 11.86 -26.97 4.49
C ALA A 33 12.86 -25.98 3.87
N TYR A 34 14.01 -26.49 3.41
CA TYR A 34 14.96 -25.75 2.57
C TYR A 34 14.81 -26.27 1.15
N ASN A 35 14.12 -25.52 0.30
CA ASN A 35 13.83 -25.95 -1.06
C ASN A 35 14.94 -25.55 -2.00
N SER A 36 15.35 -26.49 -2.81
CA SER A 36 16.24 -26.29 -3.94
C SER A 36 15.74 -27.14 -5.10
N TYR A 37 16.02 -26.71 -6.31
CA TYR A 37 15.52 -27.39 -7.49
C TYR A 37 16.64 -27.57 -8.52
N VAL A 38 16.49 -28.52 -9.45
CA VAL A 38 17.37 -28.67 -10.60
C VAL A 38 16.55 -28.76 -11.88
N ILE A 39 16.93 -27.99 -12.88
CA ILE A 39 16.36 -28.00 -14.22
C ILE A 39 17.27 -28.84 -15.09
N LEU A 40 16.74 -29.95 -15.62
CA LEU A 40 17.44 -30.89 -16.48
C LEU A 40 17.13 -30.58 -17.95
N ASP A 41 18.07 -29.92 -18.62
CA ASP A 41 17.99 -29.56 -20.04
C ASP A 41 19.34 -29.82 -20.73
N ASP A 42 19.60 -29.22 -21.90
CA ASP A 42 20.91 -29.27 -22.55
C ASP A 42 21.99 -28.72 -21.61
N GLU A 43 21.74 -27.55 -21.02
CA GLU A 43 22.48 -26.99 -19.90
C GLU A 43 21.69 -27.20 -18.61
N ILE A 44 22.31 -27.69 -17.56
CA ILE A 44 21.66 -28.00 -16.28
C ILE A 44 21.84 -26.84 -15.30
N ALA A 45 20.74 -26.35 -14.73
CA ALA A 45 20.74 -25.29 -13.73
C ALA A 45 20.23 -25.77 -12.37
N ILE A 46 21.02 -25.57 -11.32
CA ILE A 46 20.61 -25.71 -9.93
C ILE A 46 20.01 -24.36 -9.47
N MET A 47 18.88 -24.39 -8.78
CA MET A 47 18.16 -23.22 -8.27
C MET A 47 18.29 -23.16 -6.77
N ASP A 48 19.12 -22.25 -6.26
CA ASP A 48 19.53 -22.10 -4.88
C ASP A 48 20.18 -23.36 -4.24
N THR A 49 20.69 -23.23 -3.04
CA THR A 49 21.19 -24.32 -2.23
C THR A 49 20.37 -24.44 -0.93
N VAL A 50 20.93 -25.00 0.11
CA VAL A 50 20.29 -25.19 1.41
C VAL A 50 21.21 -24.75 2.54
N ASP A 51 20.68 -24.73 3.76
CA ASP A 51 21.45 -24.50 4.98
C ASP A 51 22.64 -25.49 5.09
N LYS A 52 23.75 -24.99 5.58
CA LYS A 52 24.99 -25.77 5.73
C LYS A 52 24.82 -27.08 6.50
N ARG A 53 23.87 -27.15 7.43
CA ARG A 53 23.59 -28.37 8.21
C ARG A 53 23.00 -29.49 7.36
N LYS A 54 22.45 -29.18 6.20
CA LYS A 54 21.81 -30.11 5.27
C LYS A 54 22.60 -30.33 3.97
N THR A 55 23.87 -29.88 3.93
CA THR A 55 24.72 -29.97 2.73
C THR A 55 24.85 -31.40 2.20
N ASP A 56 25.12 -32.38 3.05
CA ASP A 56 25.35 -33.77 2.61
C ASP A 56 24.08 -34.38 2.02
N GLU A 57 22.95 -34.24 2.71
CA GLU A 57 21.64 -34.71 2.24
C GLU A 57 21.23 -34.04 0.91
N TRP A 58 21.44 -32.73 0.78
CA TRP A 58 21.19 -31.98 -0.43
C TRP A 58 22.06 -32.44 -1.61
N LEU A 59 23.35 -32.67 -1.39
CA LEU A 59 24.28 -33.17 -2.41
C LEU A 59 23.91 -34.59 -2.87
N GLU A 60 23.45 -35.47 -1.97
CA GLU A 60 22.93 -36.79 -2.32
C GLU A 60 21.67 -36.66 -3.20
N ASN A 61 20.74 -35.77 -2.82
CA ASN A 61 19.53 -35.51 -3.59
C ASN A 61 19.83 -34.94 -5.00
N LEU A 62 20.84 -34.08 -5.10
CA LEU A 62 21.30 -33.51 -6.36
C LEU A 62 21.91 -34.60 -7.25
N GLU A 63 22.81 -35.46 -6.71
CA GLU A 63 23.41 -36.55 -7.46
C GLU A 63 22.39 -37.55 -7.99
N GLU A 64 21.39 -37.88 -7.18
CA GLU A 64 20.28 -38.73 -7.59
C GLU A 64 19.53 -38.13 -8.78
N ALA A 65 19.21 -36.81 -8.72
CA ALA A 65 18.48 -36.11 -9.76
C ALA A 65 19.31 -35.93 -11.05
N LEU A 66 20.62 -35.77 -10.94
CA LEU A 66 21.50 -35.59 -12.08
C LEU A 66 21.75 -36.87 -12.90
N GLU A 67 21.57 -38.06 -12.30
CA GLU A 67 21.76 -39.38 -12.98
C GLU A 67 23.11 -39.48 -13.71
N GLY A 68 24.18 -38.94 -13.08
CA GLY A 68 25.54 -38.94 -13.62
C GLY A 68 25.88 -37.78 -14.57
N ARG A 69 24.92 -36.90 -14.90
CA ARG A 69 25.16 -35.63 -15.61
C ARG A 69 25.87 -34.63 -14.70
N LYS A 70 26.41 -33.55 -15.28
CA LYS A 70 27.05 -32.47 -14.50
C LYS A 70 26.23 -31.19 -14.64
N PRO A 71 26.06 -30.43 -13.55
CA PRO A 71 25.40 -29.13 -13.62
C PRO A 71 26.31 -28.10 -14.27
N THR A 72 25.72 -27.22 -15.08
CA THR A 72 26.41 -26.11 -15.74
C THR A 72 26.32 -24.83 -14.92
N TYR A 73 25.14 -24.58 -14.33
CA TYR A 73 24.84 -23.35 -13.60
C TYR A 73 24.35 -23.63 -12.18
N LEU A 74 24.74 -22.73 -11.26
CA LEU A 74 24.08 -22.54 -9.97
C LEU A 74 23.49 -21.14 -9.93
N VAL A 75 22.17 -21.04 -10.02
CA VAL A 75 21.41 -19.80 -9.91
C VAL A 75 21.18 -19.51 -8.43
N ILE A 76 21.55 -18.33 -7.99
CA ILE A 76 21.40 -17.88 -6.60
C ILE A 76 20.39 -16.73 -6.60
N HIS A 77 19.24 -16.93 -5.95
CA HIS A 77 18.22 -15.91 -5.83
C HIS A 77 18.39 -15.06 -4.57
N HIS A 78 18.94 -15.68 -3.49
CA HIS A 78 19.06 -15.05 -2.19
C HIS A 78 20.33 -15.54 -1.48
N MET A 79 20.96 -14.67 -0.67
CA MET A 79 22.24 -14.94 -0.01
C MET A 79 22.11 -15.20 1.48
N GLU A 80 20.91 -15.34 2.01
CA GLU A 80 20.74 -15.79 3.38
C GLU A 80 21.33 -17.19 3.56
N PRO A 81 22.05 -17.46 4.67
CA PRO A 81 22.79 -18.71 4.84
C PRO A 81 21.97 -20.00 4.75
N ASP A 82 20.68 -19.96 4.97
CA ASP A 82 19.78 -21.11 4.83
C ASP A 82 19.48 -21.50 3.36
N HIS A 83 19.78 -20.60 2.39
CA HIS A 83 19.76 -20.87 0.95
C HIS A 83 21.14 -20.83 0.30
N ALA A 84 22.11 -20.20 0.96
CA ALA A 84 23.45 -19.99 0.43
C ALA A 84 24.53 -20.82 1.14
N GLY A 85 24.18 -21.50 2.23
CA GLY A 85 25.14 -22.19 3.10
C GLY A 85 25.91 -23.34 2.43
N SER A 86 25.36 -23.93 1.38
CA SER A 86 25.96 -25.06 0.66
C SER A 86 26.63 -24.68 -0.67
N ILE A 87 26.70 -23.40 -1.03
CA ILE A 87 27.31 -22.93 -2.29
C ILE A 87 28.77 -23.37 -2.41
N GLN A 88 29.57 -23.20 -1.37
CA GLN A 88 30.97 -23.58 -1.40
C GLN A 88 31.14 -25.09 -1.64
N ALA A 89 30.38 -25.93 -0.96
CA ALA A 89 30.41 -27.37 -1.16
C ALA A 89 30.00 -27.80 -2.58
N CYS A 90 29.01 -27.10 -3.15
CA CYS A 90 28.64 -27.29 -4.55
C CYS A 90 29.81 -26.99 -5.51
N MET A 91 30.49 -25.86 -5.32
CA MET A 91 31.65 -25.47 -6.13
C MET A 91 32.81 -26.42 -5.99
N GLU A 92 33.07 -26.94 -4.78
CA GLU A 92 34.11 -27.93 -4.56
C GLU A 92 33.81 -29.26 -5.27
N LYS A 93 32.51 -29.67 -5.28
CA LYS A 93 32.06 -30.90 -5.96
C LYS A 93 31.99 -30.76 -7.47
N TYR A 94 31.62 -29.59 -7.95
CA TYR A 94 31.48 -29.25 -9.39
C TYR A 94 32.34 -28.03 -9.75
N PRO A 95 33.68 -28.16 -9.87
CA PRO A 95 34.58 -27.02 -10.08
C PRO A 95 34.35 -26.23 -11.36
N GLU A 96 33.69 -26.82 -12.36
CA GLU A 96 33.34 -26.18 -13.63
C GLU A 96 32.01 -25.41 -13.60
N ILE A 97 31.28 -25.48 -12.47
CA ILE A 97 29.97 -24.82 -12.36
C ILE A 97 30.10 -23.30 -12.42
N THR A 98 29.21 -22.67 -13.18
CA THR A 98 29.15 -21.22 -13.29
C THR A 98 28.06 -20.67 -12.38
N LEU A 99 28.41 -19.74 -11.49
CA LEU A 99 27.44 -19.07 -10.63
C LEU A 99 26.68 -18.01 -11.42
N VAL A 100 25.36 -17.95 -11.21
CA VAL A 100 24.46 -16.99 -11.82
C VAL A 100 23.76 -16.21 -10.72
N GLY A 101 23.90 -14.89 -10.73
CA GLY A 101 23.32 -14.02 -9.70
C GLY A 101 23.46 -12.56 -10.10
N ASN A 102 22.90 -11.65 -9.32
CA ASN A 102 23.17 -10.23 -9.58
C ASN A 102 24.47 -9.79 -8.88
N LYS A 103 24.93 -8.57 -9.20
CA LYS A 103 26.20 -8.05 -8.67
C LYS A 103 26.26 -8.09 -7.12
N LYS A 104 25.16 -7.76 -6.45
CA LYS A 104 25.10 -7.70 -4.98
C LYS A 104 25.14 -9.10 -4.36
N ILE A 105 24.56 -10.12 -5.00
CA ILE A 105 24.71 -11.53 -4.62
C ILE A 105 26.19 -11.91 -4.57
N PHE A 106 26.97 -11.56 -5.58
CA PHE A 106 28.40 -11.88 -5.61
C PHE A 106 29.22 -11.06 -4.62
N GLU A 107 28.81 -9.81 -4.33
CA GLU A 107 29.39 -9.03 -3.23
C GLU A 107 29.15 -9.71 -1.87
N PHE A 108 27.94 -10.21 -1.63
CA PHE A 108 27.58 -10.92 -0.40
C PHE A 108 28.24 -12.30 -0.31
N LEU A 109 28.30 -13.05 -1.40
CA LEU A 109 29.04 -14.32 -1.45
C LEU A 109 30.48 -14.13 -0.99
N LYS A 110 31.15 -13.10 -1.50
CA LYS A 110 32.52 -12.76 -1.08
C LYS A 110 32.60 -12.40 0.40
N GLN A 111 31.60 -11.70 0.96
CA GLN A 111 31.58 -11.36 2.38
C GLN A 111 31.40 -12.58 3.27
N PHE A 112 30.53 -13.53 2.88
CA PHE A 112 30.24 -14.72 3.65
C PHE A 112 31.35 -15.80 3.56
N THR A 113 31.92 -15.97 2.38
CA THR A 113 32.80 -17.11 2.07
C THR A 113 34.24 -16.73 1.76
N GLY A 114 34.52 -15.48 1.44
CA GLY A 114 35.80 -15.04 0.88
C GLY A 114 36.00 -15.37 -0.61
N ILE A 115 35.06 -16.07 -1.24
CA ILE A 115 35.13 -16.48 -2.64
C ILE A 115 34.72 -15.29 -3.54
N ASP A 116 35.61 -14.87 -4.42
CA ASP A 116 35.34 -13.81 -5.41
C ASP A 116 35.11 -14.43 -6.78
N VAL A 117 33.88 -14.28 -7.28
CA VAL A 117 33.46 -14.78 -8.58
C VAL A 117 33.03 -13.67 -9.53
N MET A 118 33.31 -12.41 -9.17
CA MET A 118 32.85 -11.24 -9.92
C MET A 118 33.23 -11.25 -11.41
N ASP A 119 34.40 -11.80 -11.72
CA ASP A 119 34.92 -11.89 -13.10
C ASP A 119 34.56 -13.20 -13.83
N LYS A 120 33.99 -14.19 -13.12
CA LYS A 120 33.71 -15.53 -13.66
C LYS A 120 32.23 -15.89 -13.67
N GLY A 121 31.44 -15.28 -12.79
CA GLY A 121 30.00 -15.52 -12.69
C GLY A 121 29.20 -14.74 -13.73
N PHE A 122 28.00 -15.21 -14.00
CA PHE A 122 27.05 -14.51 -14.86
C PHE A 122 26.25 -13.50 -14.04
N ILE A 123 26.52 -12.21 -14.28
CA ILE A 123 25.83 -11.11 -13.58
C ILE A 123 24.51 -10.83 -14.30
N MET A 124 23.40 -11.13 -13.59
CA MET A 124 22.05 -10.89 -14.08
C MET A 124 21.54 -9.50 -13.63
N SER A 125 20.73 -8.91 -14.50
CA SER A 125 20.00 -7.66 -14.29
C SER A 125 18.52 -7.85 -14.63
N GLU A 126 17.69 -6.86 -14.33
CA GLU A 126 16.26 -6.87 -14.66
C GLU A 126 16.00 -7.25 -16.11
N GLY A 127 15.21 -8.30 -16.32
CA GLY A 127 14.80 -8.77 -17.63
C GLY A 127 15.84 -9.58 -18.42
N ASN A 128 17.05 -9.83 -17.88
CA ASN A 128 17.99 -10.73 -18.53
C ASN A 128 17.43 -12.14 -18.61
N VAL A 129 17.89 -12.90 -19.60
CA VAL A 129 17.48 -14.29 -19.86
C VAL A 129 18.70 -15.20 -19.88
N LEU A 130 18.60 -16.34 -19.19
CA LEU A 130 19.54 -17.46 -19.26
C LEU A 130 18.87 -18.59 -20.05
N ASN A 131 19.48 -18.98 -21.16
CA ASN A 131 19.00 -20.07 -22.00
C ASN A 131 19.67 -21.38 -21.58
N LEU A 132 18.87 -22.43 -21.35
CA LEU A 132 19.34 -23.76 -20.95
C LEU A 132 19.13 -24.81 -22.05
N GLY A 133 18.57 -24.41 -23.19
CA GLY A 133 18.14 -25.29 -24.28
C GLY A 133 16.66 -25.10 -24.57
N SER A 134 15.81 -25.97 -24.04
CA SER A 134 14.35 -25.81 -24.13
C SER A 134 13.76 -24.91 -23.03
N HIS A 135 14.47 -24.73 -21.92
CA HIS A 135 14.09 -23.82 -20.83
C HIS A 135 14.79 -22.45 -20.99
N GLU A 136 14.05 -21.40 -20.68
CA GLU A 136 14.56 -20.02 -20.62
C GLU A 136 14.18 -19.38 -19.30
N LEU A 137 15.18 -18.99 -18.51
CA LEU A 137 15.00 -18.32 -17.23
C LEU A 137 15.10 -16.81 -17.39
N LYS A 138 14.00 -16.09 -17.19
CA LYS A 138 13.97 -14.64 -17.16
C LYS A 138 14.06 -14.12 -15.73
N PHE A 139 14.98 -13.21 -15.47
CA PHE A 139 15.27 -12.70 -14.13
C PHE A 139 14.57 -11.38 -13.85
N PHE A 140 14.07 -11.24 -12.60
CA PHE A 140 13.45 -10.03 -12.09
C PHE A 140 14.07 -9.67 -10.75
N MET A 141 14.48 -8.41 -10.58
CA MET A 141 15.02 -7.93 -9.33
C MET A 141 13.88 -7.69 -8.33
N ALA A 142 14.06 -8.22 -7.12
CA ALA A 142 13.10 -8.12 -6.01
C ALA A 142 13.77 -7.52 -4.74
N PRO A 143 14.42 -6.35 -4.83
CA PRO A 143 15.19 -5.81 -3.72
C PRO A 143 14.30 -5.58 -2.50
N MET A 144 14.80 -5.95 -1.33
CA MET A 144 14.11 -5.90 -0.02
C MET A 144 12.91 -6.85 0.11
N VAL A 145 12.87 -7.91 -0.69
CA VAL A 145 11.92 -9.01 -0.48
C VAL A 145 12.71 -10.30 -0.12
N HIS A 146 13.35 -10.46 1.10
CA HIS A 146 13.39 -9.40 2.14
C HIS A 146 14.78 -8.73 2.27
N TRP A 147 15.81 -9.18 1.56
CA TRP A 147 17.15 -8.57 1.50
C TRP A 147 17.36 -7.76 0.21
N PRO A 148 18.39 -6.87 0.19
CA PRO A 148 18.55 -5.92 -0.94
C PRO A 148 19.04 -6.56 -2.24
N GLU A 149 19.57 -7.79 -2.20
CA GLU A 149 20.09 -8.51 -3.36
C GLU A 149 19.10 -9.48 -3.97
N VAL A 150 17.95 -9.72 -3.34
CA VAL A 150 16.99 -10.73 -3.79
C VAL A 150 16.59 -10.51 -5.23
N MET A 151 16.57 -11.59 -5.99
CA MET A 151 15.98 -11.69 -7.32
C MET A 151 15.10 -12.93 -7.41
N VAL A 152 14.24 -12.98 -8.40
CA VAL A 152 13.41 -14.14 -8.73
C VAL A 152 13.59 -14.48 -10.20
N SER A 153 13.30 -15.71 -10.60
CA SER A 153 13.35 -16.11 -12.00
C SER A 153 12.07 -16.81 -12.47
N TYR A 154 11.73 -16.60 -13.73
CA TYR A 154 10.57 -17.20 -14.36
C TYR A 154 11.03 -18.08 -15.51
N ASP A 155 10.68 -19.36 -15.46
CA ASP A 155 10.86 -20.31 -16.56
C ASP A 155 9.65 -20.26 -17.49
N SER A 156 9.87 -19.87 -18.73
CA SER A 156 8.80 -19.67 -19.71
C SER A 156 8.27 -20.98 -20.30
N LYS A 157 9.03 -22.08 -20.24
CA LYS A 157 8.62 -23.39 -20.78
C LYS A 157 7.57 -24.06 -19.91
N ASP A 158 7.88 -24.23 -18.64
CA ASP A 158 6.99 -24.92 -17.68
C ASP A 158 6.19 -23.92 -16.83
N LYS A 159 6.29 -22.59 -17.13
CA LYS A 159 5.59 -21.49 -16.48
C LYS A 159 5.81 -21.45 -14.97
N ILE A 160 7.04 -21.66 -14.54
CA ILE A 160 7.44 -21.74 -13.13
C ILE A 160 8.02 -20.41 -12.67
N LEU A 161 7.51 -19.89 -11.57
CA LEU A 161 8.14 -18.80 -10.82
C LEU A 161 8.98 -19.40 -9.67
N PHE A 162 10.30 -19.25 -9.72
CA PHE A 162 11.19 -19.46 -8.59
C PHE A 162 11.22 -18.17 -7.79
N SER A 163 10.52 -18.16 -6.64
CA SER A 163 10.12 -16.93 -5.96
C SER A 163 11.01 -16.53 -4.79
N ALA A 164 12.16 -17.17 -4.60
CA ALA A 164 12.94 -17.06 -3.38
C ALA A 164 12.02 -17.25 -2.15
N ASP A 165 12.11 -16.44 -1.11
CA ASP A 165 11.27 -16.53 0.10
C ASP A 165 9.82 -16.11 -0.13
N GLY A 166 9.54 -15.52 -1.27
CA GLY A 166 8.17 -15.18 -1.64
C GLY A 166 7.28 -16.44 -1.68
N PHE A 167 6.10 -16.37 -1.04
CA PHE A 167 5.15 -17.49 -0.89
C PHE A 167 5.62 -18.65 -0.01
N GLY A 168 6.75 -18.45 0.71
CA GLY A 168 7.25 -19.40 1.70
C GLY A 168 6.39 -19.48 2.95
N LYS A 169 6.59 -20.55 3.74
CA LYS A 169 5.98 -20.74 5.06
C LYS A 169 6.94 -21.48 6.00
N PHE A 170 6.73 -21.36 7.29
CA PHE A 170 7.36 -22.26 8.26
C PHE A 170 6.81 -23.69 8.14
N GLY A 171 7.55 -24.65 8.66
CA GLY A 171 7.21 -26.07 8.70
C GLY A 171 7.86 -26.90 7.59
N ALA A 172 8.18 -28.15 7.91
CA ALA A 172 8.65 -29.17 6.96
C ALA A 172 7.53 -29.58 5.99
N LEU A 173 7.91 -30.13 4.83
CA LEU A 173 6.94 -30.45 3.75
C LEU A 173 5.94 -31.56 4.08
N ASP A 174 6.27 -32.42 5.04
CA ASP A 174 5.42 -33.54 5.44
C ASP A 174 4.47 -33.22 6.62
N CYS A 175 4.40 -31.93 7.02
CA CYS A 175 3.49 -31.49 8.07
C CYS A 175 2.14 -31.09 7.47
N ASP A 176 1.06 -31.62 8.06
CA ASP A 176 -0.31 -31.27 7.69
C ASP A 176 -0.73 -30.00 8.44
N GLU A 177 -0.36 -28.87 7.87
CA GLU A 177 -0.66 -27.54 8.41
C GLU A 177 -1.34 -26.66 7.35
N ASP A 178 -2.27 -25.80 7.81
CA ASP A 178 -2.84 -24.78 6.93
C ASP A 178 -1.74 -23.82 6.42
N TRP A 179 -1.59 -23.76 5.09
CA TRP A 179 -0.58 -22.92 4.46
C TRP A 179 -0.72 -21.45 4.91
N ALA A 180 -1.95 -20.92 4.93
CA ALA A 180 -2.18 -19.50 5.21
C ALA A 180 -1.74 -19.10 6.62
N CYS A 181 -1.87 -19.98 7.62
CA CYS A 181 -1.45 -19.71 8.99
C CYS A 181 0.06 -19.50 9.07
N GLU A 182 0.83 -20.52 8.67
CA GLU A 182 2.29 -20.48 8.76
C GLU A 182 2.93 -19.54 7.73
N ALA A 183 2.31 -19.36 6.56
CA ALA A 183 2.78 -18.38 5.57
C ALA A 183 2.54 -16.94 6.02
N ARG A 184 1.43 -16.63 6.70
CA ARG A 184 1.15 -15.30 7.29
C ARG A 184 2.13 -15.01 8.41
N ARG A 185 2.39 -16.00 9.28
CA ARG A 185 3.36 -15.91 10.37
C ARG A 185 4.77 -15.67 9.81
N TYR A 186 5.19 -16.41 8.78
CA TYR A 186 6.43 -16.19 8.05
C TYR A 186 6.46 -14.78 7.45
N TYR A 187 5.45 -14.42 6.66
CA TYR A 187 5.38 -13.14 5.96
C TYR A 187 5.54 -11.94 6.90
N PHE A 188 4.70 -11.81 7.94
CA PHE A 188 4.74 -10.63 8.79
C PHE A 188 5.97 -10.56 9.68
N ASN A 189 6.58 -11.69 10.01
CA ASN A 189 7.79 -11.70 10.82
C ASN A 189 9.06 -11.46 10.01
N ILE A 190 9.14 -11.92 8.76
CA ILE A 190 10.32 -11.84 7.90
C ILE A 190 10.21 -10.70 6.88
N VAL A 191 9.12 -10.66 6.10
CA VAL A 191 8.96 -9.79 4.92
C VAL A 191 8.12 -8.54 5.21
N GLY A 192 7.21 -8.58 6.19
CA GLY A 192 6.07 -7.66 6.35
C GLY A 192 6.38 -6.16 6.36
N LYS A 193 7.59 -5.75 6.78
CA LYS A 193 8.05 -4.37 6.71
C LYS A 193 8.08 -3.79 5.27
N TYR A 194 8.25 -4.65 4.28
CA TYR A 194 8.55 -4.28 2.90
C TYR A 194 7.35 -4.44 1.95
N GLY A 195 6.14 -4.18 2.43
CA GLY A 195 4.91 -4.35 1.65
C GLY A 195 4.92 -3.66 0.29
N ALA A 196 5.47 -2.44 0.19
CA ALA A 196 5.56 -1.72 -1.09
C ALA A 196 6.45 -2.44 -2.12
N GLN A 197 7.54 -3.08 -1.67
CA GLN A 197 8.44 -3.86 -2.52
C GLN A 197 7.77 -5.16 -2.98
N VAL A 198 7.01 -5.81 -2.10
CA VAL A 198 6.19 -6.98 -2.45
C VAL A 198 5.11 -6.60 -3.47
N GLN A 199 4.42 -5.47 -3.30
CA GLN A 199 3.45 -4.95 -4.28
C GLN A 199 4.11 -4.72 -5.66
N ALA A 200 5.32 -4.16 -5.69
CA ALA A 200 6.07 -3.97 -6.93
C ALA A 200 6.42 -5.31 -7.60
N LEU A 201 6.80 -6.34 -6.81
CA LEU A 201 7.06 -7.69 -7.31
C LEU A 201 5.78 -8.34 -7.85
N LEU A 202 4.67 -8.28 -7.11
CA LEU A 202 3.36 -8.80 -7.56
C LEU A 202 2.91 -8.16 -8.87
N LYS A 203 3.14 -6.84 -9.03
CA LYS A 203 2.85 -6.15 -10.30
C LYS A 203 3.70 -6.69 -11.46
N LYS A 204 4.96 -7.03 -11.26
CA LYS A 204 5.79 -7.68 -12.29
C LYS A 204 5.26 -9.09 -12.58
N ALA A 205 4.98 -9.88 -11.55
CA ALA A 205 4.48 -11.24 -11.67
C ALA A 205 3.13 -11.31 -12.42
N SER A 206 2.24 -10.31 -12.26
CA SER A 206 0.95 -10.25 -12.96
C SER A 206 1.05 -10.15 -14.49
N THR A 207 2.24 -9.86 -15.03
CA THR A 207 2.51 -9.84 -16.49
C THR A 207 2.97 -11.19 -17.03
N LEU A 208 3.12 -12.20 -16.16
CA LEU A 208 3.63 -13.54 -16.49
C LEU A 208 2.49 -14.56 -16.41
N ASP A 209 2.60 -15.58 -17.27
CA ASP A 209 1.68 -16.72 -17.27
C ASP A 209 2.22 -17.81 -16.31
N ILE A 210 1.95 -17.65 -15.01
CA ILE A 210 2.49 -18.52 -13.94
C ILE A 210 1.50 -19.65 -13.67
N GLU A 211 1.96 -20.91 -13.78
CA GLU A 211 1.21 -22.11 -13.42
C GLU A 211 1.77 -22.82 -12.18
N ILE A 212 3.04 -22.58 -11.83
CA ILE A 212 3.71 -23.17 -10.68
C ILE A 212 4.52 -22.09 -9.96
N ILE A 213 4.45 -22.06 -8.62
CA ILE A 213 5.35 -21.25 -7.79
C ILE A 213 6.22 -22.20 -6.97
N CYS A 214 7.54 -22.02 -7.06
CA CYS A 214 8.57 -22.78 -6.37
C CYS A 214 9.28 -21.86 -5.36
N PRO A 215 8.80 -21.77 -4.09
CA PRO A 215 9.46 -20.99 -3.06
C PRO A 215 10.66 -21.74 -2.47
N THR A 216 11.50 -21.03 -1.73
CA THR A 216 12.63 -21.60 -0.99
C THR A 216 12.21 -22.27 0.32
N HIS A 217 10.99 -22.01 0.81
CA HIS A 217 10.39 -22.68 1.97
C HIS A 217 8.95 -23.13 1.67
N GLY A 218 8.52 -24.23 2.30
CA GLY A 218 7.15 -24.72 2.21
C GLY A 218 6.81 -25.42 0.88
N PRO A 219 5.55 -25.68 0.59
CA PRO A 219 5.14 -26.50 -0.53
C PRO A 219 5.27 -25.80 -1.89
N ILE A 220 5.45 -26.60 -2.94
CA ILE A 220 5.30 -26.15 -4.32
C ILE A 220 3.81 -25.85 -4.58
N LEU A 221 3.51 -24.64 -5.05
CA LEU A 221 2.13 -24.20 -5.29
C LEU A 221 1.78 -24.37 -6.76
N LYS A 222 0.72 -25.14 -7.06
CA LYS A 222 0.26 -25.47 -8.42
C LYS A 222 -1.21 -25.24 -8.66
N GLU A 223 -2.01 -25.34 -7.60
CA GLU A 223 -3.45 -25.24 -7.68
C GLU A 223 -3.91 -23.95 -7.00
N ASN A 224 -4.96 -23.32 -7.53
CA ASN A 224 -5.58 -22.14 -6.94
C ASN A 224 -4.58 -21.00 -6.65
N LEU A 225 -3.66 -20.73 -7.56
CA LEU A 225 -2.62 -19.67 -7.37
C LEU A 225 -3.21 -18.31 -7.04
N GLY A 226 -4.41 -18.00 -7.53
CA GLY A 226 -5.15 -16.78 -7.19
C GLY A 226 -5.32 -16.59 -5.70
N TYR A 227 -5.59 -17.64 -4.93
CA TYR A 227 -5.73 -17.58 -3.47
C TYR A 227 -4.44 -17.09 -2.78
N TYR A 228 -3.30 -17.61 -3.17
CA TYR A 228 -2.01 -17.22 -2.59
C TYR A 228 -1.62 -15.79 -2.99
N LEU A 229 -1.87 -15.42 -4.23
CA LEU A 229 -1.63 -14.07 -4.74
C LEU A 229 -2.54 -13.04 -4.05
N ASP A 230 -3.81 -13.34 -3.83
CA ASP A 230 -4.76 -12.48 -3.14
C ASP A 230 -4.37 -12.26 -1.67
N LEU A 231 -3.89 -13.31 -0.98
CA LEU A 231 -3.38 -13.19 0.39
C LEU A 231 -2.13 -12.30 0.43
N TYR A 232 -1.15 -12.53 -0.45
CA TYR A 232 0.05 -11.70 -0.54
C TYR A 232 -0.27 -10.25 -0.89
N ASN A 233 -1.24 -10.01 -1.77
CA ASN A 233 -1.73 -8.66 -2.08
C ASN A 233 -2.39 -8.00 -0.86
N THR A 234 -3.18 -8.74 -0.10
CA THR A 234 -3.82 -8.28 1.14
C THR A 234 -2.78 -7.91 2.19
N TRP A 235 -1.84 -8.81 2.48
CA TRP A 235 -0.80 -8.62 3.49
C TRP A 235 0.14 -7.46 3.14
N SER A 236 0.61 -7.42 1.90
CA SER A 236 1.55 -6.39 1.43
C SER A 236 0.93 -4.99 1.27
N SER A 237 -0.38 -4.91 1.13
CA SER A 237 -1.13 -3.64 1.21
C SER A 237 -1.56 -3.28 2.64
N TYR A 238 -1.18 -4.07 3.64
CA TYR A 238 -1.54 -3.90 5.06
C TYR A 238 -3.05 -3.87 5.32
N LYS A 239 -3.83 -4.49 4.45
CA LYS A 239 -5.26 -4.68 4.68
C LYS A 239 -5.49 -5.82 5.68
N PRO A 240 -6.55 -5.75 6.50
CA PRO A 240 -6.92 -6.90 7.32
C PRO A 240 -7.36 -8.07 6.42
N GLU A 241 -6.96 -9.29 6.80
CA GLU A 241 -7.39 -10.51 6.14
C GLU A 241 -8.79 -10.93 6.60
N SER A 242 -9.08 -10.67 7.88
CA SER A 242 -10.32 -11.08 8.52
C SER A 242 -10.95 -9.93 9.29
N ASP A 243 -12.27 -9.80 9.19
CA ASP A 243 -13.03 -8.90 10.03
C ASP A 243 -13.29 -9.55 11.39
N GLY A 244 -12.45 -9.21 12.36
CA GLY A 244 -12.48 -9.75 13.71
C GLY A 244 -11.74 -8.85 14.70
N ILE A 245 -11.74 -9.26 15.96
CA ILE A 245 -11.15 -8.53 17.07
C ILE A 245 -10.07 -9.40 17.70
N PHE A 246 -8.83 -8.94 17.63
CA PHE A 246 -7.69 -9.54 18.33
C PHE A 246 -7.44 -8.82 19.65
N VAL A 247 -7.39 -9.54 20.75
CA VAL A 247 -7.11 -9.00 22.09
C VAL A 247 -5.78 -9.55 22.59
N ALA A 248 -4.74 -8.73 22.51
CA ALA A 248 -3.42 -9.01 23.06
C ALA A 248 -3.33 -8.51 24.50
N TYR A 249 -3.09 -9.38 25.46
CA TYR A 249 -3.03 -8.97 26.85
C TYR A 249 -1.87 -9.59 27.62
N CYS A 250 -1.53 -8.93 28.73
CA CYS A 250 -0.62 -9.44 29.75
C CYS A 250 -1.28 -9.36 31.13
N SER A 251 -0.97 -10.31 32.02
CA SER A 251 -1.49 -10.30 33.38
C SER A 251 -0.45 -10.85 34.36
N ILE A 252 -0.16 -10.10 35.43
CA ILE A 252 0.81 -10.52 36.47
C ILE A 252 0.14 -11.47 37.47
N HIS A 253 -0.99 -11.06 38.04
CA HIS A 253 -1.69 -11.77 39.13
C HIS A 253 -3.12 -12.21 38.76
N GLY A 254 -3.43 -12.26 37.44
CA GLY A 254 -4.74 -12.72 36.95
C GLY A 254 -5.82 -11.62 36.85
N ASN A 255 -5.70 -10.47 37.54
CA ASN A 255 -6.76 -9.47 37.53
C ASN A 255 -7.00 -8.83 36.18
N THR A 256 -5.94 -8.55 35.41
CA THR A 256 -6.08 -8.07 34.01
C THR A 256 -6.71 -9.16 33.14
N ALA A 257 -6.23 -10.40 33.26
CA ALA A 257 -6.81 -11.54 32.53
C ALA A 257 -8.30 -11.72 32.80
N ASN A 258 -8.70 -11.70 34.10
CA ASN A 258 -10.10 -11.80 34.46
C ASN A 258 -10.96 -10.67 33.87
N ALA A 259 -10.43 -9.44 33.86
CA ALA A 259 -11.11 -8.30 33.24
C ALA A 259 -11.25 -8.48 31.71
N ILE A 260 -10.25 -9.02 31.05
CA ILE A 260 -10.29 -9.32 29.60
C ILE A 260 -11.30 -10.44 29.29
N MET A 261 -11.41 -11.48 30.12
CA MET A 261 -12.45 -12.51 29.97
C MET A 261 -13.87 -11.93 30.06
N GLU A 262 -14.09 -10.95 30.95
CA GLU A 262 -15.38 -10.24 31.03
C GLU A 262 -15.57 -9.31 29.82
N PHE A 263 -14.51 -8.65 29.32
CA PHE A 263 -14.58 -7.83 28.13
C PHE A 263 -14.90 -8.66 26.87
N GLU A 264 -14.36 -9.87 26.76
CA GLU A 264 -14.73 -10.82 25.70
C GLU A 264 -16.25 -11.11 25.70
N LYS A 265 -16.85 -11.32 26.89
CA LYS A 265 -18.31 -11.55 27.00
C LYS A 265 -19.09 -10.31 26.54
N ILE A 266 -18.62 -9.11 26.89
CA ILE A 266 -19.24 -7.86 26.45
C ILE A 266 -19.17 -7.77 24.91
N LEU A 267 -18.01 -8.00 24.32
CA LEU A 267 -17.84 -8.00 22.85
C LEU A 267 -18.77 -9.02 22.19
N LYS A 268 -18.74 -10.28 22.63
CA LYS A 268 -19.59 -11.37 22.09
C LYS A 268 -21.10 -11.13 22.26
N SER A 269 -21.50 -10.28 23.21
CA SER A 269 -22.90 -9.87 23.36
C SER A 269 -23.34 -8.83 22.33
N LYS A 270 -22.39 -8.14 21.69
CA LYS A 270 -22.64 -7.02 20.77
C LYS A 270 -22.33 -7.35 19.31
N THR A 271 -21.58 -8.42 19.03
CA THR A 271 -21.18 -8.76 17.67
C THR A 271 -20.96 -10.26 17.49
N ASP A 272 -21.21 -10.75 16.26
CA ASP A 272 -20.87 -12.10 15.81
C ASP A 272 -19.43 -12.19 15.25
N LYS A 273 -18.68 -11.08 15.23
CA LYS A 273 -17.28 -11.08 14.78
C LYS A 273 -16.44 -12.01 15.65
N LYS A 274 -15.49 -12.70 15.02
CA LYS A 274 -14.54 -13.55 15.73
C LYS A 274 -13.73 -12.72 16.74
N VAL A 275 -13.70 -13.12 18.00
CA VAL A 275 -12.86 -12.53 19.06
C VAL A 275 -11.79 -13.55 19.42
N VAL A 276 -10.53 -13.16 19.31
CA VAL A 276 -9.36 -13.99 19.65
C VAL A 276 -8.59 -13.33 20.77
N LEU A 277 -8.33 -14.08 21.84
CA LEU A 277 -7.60 -13.63 23.03
C LEU A 277 -6.24 -14.31 23.10
N THR A 278 -5.18 -13.53 23.29
CA THR A 278 -3.82 -14.06 23.45
C THR A 278 -3.11 -13.46 24.64
N ASP A 279 -2.71 -14.32 25.59
CA ASP A 279 -1.81 -13.94 26.70
C ASP A 279 -0.37 -13.90 26.16
N LEU A 280 0.14 -12.69 25.93
CA LEU A 280 1.48 -12.47 25.38
C LEU A 280 2.61 -13.07 26.23
N ALA A 281 2.38 -13.28 27.53
CA ALA A 281 3.35 -13.91 28.41
C ALA A 281 3.41 -15.44 28.26
N ARG A 282 2.51 -16.05 27.48
CA ARG A 282 2.34 -17.52 27.35
C ARG A 282 2.18 -17.99 25.91
N CYS A 283 2.36 -17.12 24.95
CA CYS A 283 2.31 -17.47 23.52
C CYS A 283 3.68 -17.30 22.85
N ASP A 284 3.80 -17.81 21.64
CA ASP A 284 4.83 -17.35 20.72
C ASP A 284 4.49 -15.93 20.26
N LEU A 285 5.42 -15.00 20.42
CA LEU A 285 5.22 -13.62 20.04
C LEU A 285 4.98 -13.46 18.53
N ALA A 286 5.58 -14.34 17.72
CA ALA A 286 5.40 -14.35 16.26
C ALA A 286 3.96 -14.67 15.86
N GLU A 287 3.26 -15.52 16.59
CA GLU A 287 1.83 -15.81 16.45
C GLU A 287 0.97 -14.57 16.79
N ALA A 288 1.28 -13.91 17.91
CA ALA A 288 0.56 -12.70 18.30
C ALA A 288 0.74 -11.55 17.29
N ILE A 289 1.92 -11.45 16.69
CA ILE A 289 2.20 -10.45 15.63
C ILE A 289 1.35 -10.76 14.39
N GLU A 290 1.33 -12.01 13.94
CA GLU A 290 0.53 -12.37 12.76
C GLU A 290 -0.97 -12.11 12.97
N ASP A 291 -1.50 -12.46 14.15
CA ASP A 291 -2.89 -12.18 14.53
C ASP A 291 -3.20 -10.68 14.54
N ALA A 292 -2.28 -9.83 15.04
CA ALA A 292 -2.46 -8.38 14.99
C ALA A 292 -2.63 -7.87 13.55
N PHE A 293 -1.87 -8.40 12.59
CA PHE A 293 -2.00 -8.03 11.18
C PHE A 293 -3.22 -8.69 10.50
N ARG A 294 -3.63 -9.86 10.96
CA ARG A 294 -4.75 -10.61 10.40
C ARG A 294 -6.08 -9.92 10.60
N TYR A 295 -6.35 -9.44 11.82
CA TYR A 295 -7.66 -8.91 12.19
C TYR A 295 -7.79 -7.40 11.96
N SER A 296 -9.03 -6.95 11.67
CA SER A 296 -9.35 -5.54 11.41
C SER A 296 -9.25 -4.66 12.65
N THR A 297 -9.45 -5.24 13.83
CA THR A 297 -9.51 -4.53 15.10
C THR A 297 -8.60 -5.21 16.12
N MET A 298 -7.90 -4.40 16.93
CA MET A 298 -7.06 -4.91 18.01
C MET A 298 -7.41 -4.25 19.34
N VAL A 299 -7.23 -4.97 20.44
CA VAL A 299 -7.22 -4.41 21.80
C VAL A 299 -5.91 -4.81 22.46
N VAL A 300 -5.23 -3.85 23.05
CA VAL A 300 -4.03 -4.09 23.86
C VAL A 300 -4.35 -3.85 25.33
N ALA A 301 -3.99 -4.83 26.19
CA ALA A 301 -4.30 -4.76 27.61
C ALA A 301 -3.10 -5.17 28.46
N ALA A 302 -2.60 -4.27 29.31
CA ALA A 302 -1.42 -4.57 30.11
C ALA A 302 -1.42 -3.86 31.48
N PRO A 303 -0.78 -4.49 32.50
CA PRO A 303 -0.49 -3.82 33.73
C PRO A 303 0.68 -2.84 33.60
N SER A 304 0.66 -1.81 34.43
CA SER A 304 1.79 -0.93 34.66
C SER A 304 2.92 -1.67 35.36
N TYR A 305 4.15 -1.45 34.92
CA TYR A 305 5.34 -2.04 35.48
C TYR A 305 6.51 -1.06 35.33
N ASP A 306 7.31 -0.88 36.37
CA ASP A 306 8.47 0.04 36.40
C ASP A 306 8.15 1.45 35.86
N ALA A 307 7.00 2.01 36.27
CA ALA A 307 6.46 3.28 35.78
C ALA A 307 6.22 3.36 34.26
N GLY A 308 6.16 2.24 33.60
CA GLY A 308 5.88 2.06 32.16
C GLY A 308 4.79 1.03 31.91
N VAL A 309 4.93 0.27 30.84
CA VAL A 309 4.09 -0.86 30.46
C VAL A 309 4.82 -2.17 30.75
N PHE A 310 4.09 -3.25 31.01
CA PHE A 310 4.67 -4.58 31.23
C PHE A 310 5.60 -5.00 30.05
N PRO A 311 6.81 -5.54 30.32
CA PRO A 311 7.88 -5.71 29.31
C PRO A 311 7.46 -6.43 28.04
N ILE A 312 6.73 -7.54 28.13
CA ILE A 312 6.34 -8.31 26.95
C ILE A 312 5.35 -7.54 26.04
N MET A 313 4.49 -6.70 26.61
CA MET A 313 3.63 -5.80 25.85
C MET A 313 4.45 -4.71 25.15
N ASN A 314 5.50 -4.19 25.81
CA ASN A 314 6.41 -3.23 25.20
C ASN A 314 7.13 -3.84 24.00
N ASP A 315 7.60 -5.08 24.13
CA ASP A 315 8.26 -5.82 23.06
C ASP A 315 7.30 -6.08 21.89
N PHE A 316 6.09 -6.55 22.16
CA PHE A 316 5.04 -6.73 21.16
C PHE A 316 4.76 -5.44 20.36
N LEU A 317 4.54 -4.32 21.04
CA LEU A 317 4.28 -3.04 20.38
C LEU A 317 5.49 -2.51 19.60
N HIS A 318 6.71 -2.76 20.10
CA HIS A 318 7.94 -2.46 19.38
C HIS A 318 8.00 -3.23 18.06
N HIS A 319 7.74 -4.53 18.07
CA HIS A 319 7.71 -5.37 16.87
C HIS A 319 6.65 -4.91 15.88
N LEU A 320 5.44 -4.60 16.33
CA LEU A 320 4.39 -4.05 15.46
C LEU A 320 4.85 -2.77 14.75
N LYS A 321 5.49 -1.85 15.50
CA LYS A 321 6.00 -0.60 14.94
C LYS A 321 7.07 -0.81 13.89
N VAL A 322 8.08 -1.64 14.16
CA VAL A 322 9.20 -1.86 13.21
C VAL A 322 8.77 -2.67 11.98
N LYS A 323 7.69 -3.47 12.10
CA LYS A 323 7.07 -4.22 10.99
C LYS A 323 6.02 -3.42 10.22
N ALA A 324 5.90 -2.11 10.50
CA ALA A 324 4.98 -1.18 9.82
C ALA A 324 3.49 -1.52 9.98
N TYR A 325 3.09 -1.97 11.17
CA TYR A 325 1.67 -2.16 11.51
C TYR A 325 0.87 -0.88 11.27
N GLN A 326 -0.24 -0.99 10.56
CA GLN A 326 -1.01 0.16 10.12
C GLN A 326 -2.45 -0.22 9.70
N ASN A 327 -3.30 0.79 9.44
CA ASN A 327 -4.68 0.64 8.96
C ASN A 327 -5.56 -0.20 9.90
N ARG A 328 -5.48 0.05 11.21
CA ARG A 328 -6.26 -0.70 12.21
C ARG A 328 -6.91 0.22 13.24
N LYS A 329 -8.04 -0.23 13.76
CA LYS A 329 -8.68 0.37 14.93
C LYS A 329 -8.22 -0.34 16.19
N VAL A 330 -7.81 0.41 17.23
CA VAL A 330 -7.20 -0.17 18.42
C VAL A 330 -7.78 0.41 19.70
N GLY A 331 -8.23 -0.49 20.61
CA GLY A 331 -8.62 -0.18 21.97
C GLY A 331 -7.47 -0.36 22.97
N VAL A 332 -7.47 0.42 24.04
CA VAL A 332 -6.45 0.39 25.09
C VAL A 332 -7.08 0.14 26.47
N ILE A 333 -6.58 -0.87 27.17
CA ILE A 333 -6.95 -1.22 28.53
C ILE A 333 -5.69 -1.27 29.39
N GLU A 334 -5.63 -0.50 30.46
CA GLU A 334 -4.52 -0.54 31.43
C GLU A 334 -4.96 -1.05 32.79
N ASN A 335 -4.01 -1.57 33.56
CA ASN A 335 -4.21 -1.89 34.96
C ASN A 335 -3.09 -1.32 35.84
N GLY A 336 -3.43 -0.75 36.97
CA GLY A 336 -2.45 -0.25 37.93
C GLY A 336 -3.10 0.14 39.24
N THR A 337 -2.51 -0.28 40.38
CA THR A 337 -3.11 -0.09 41.70
C THR A 337 -3.09 1.37 42.13
N TRP A 338 -1.96 2.06 42.07
CA TRP A 338 -1.79 3.43 42.57
C TRP A 338 -1.51 4.48 41.50
N ALA A 339 -0.75 4.14 40.46
CA ALA A 339 -0.34 5.07 39.39
C ALA A 339 -0.26 4.32 38.04
N PRO A 340 -1.41 4.06 37.37
CA PRO A 340 -1.41 3.45 36.04
C PRO A 340 -0.62 4.31 35.07
N SER A 341 0.28 3.68 34.30
CA SER A 341 1.16 4.32 33.31
C SER A 341 1.19 3.57 31.98
N ALA A 342 0.70 2.32 31.98
CA ALA A 342 0.74 1.46 30.80
C ALA A 342 -0.07 2.03 29.63
N GLY A 343 -1.23 2.59 29.91
CA GLY A 343 -2.12 3.15 28.89
C GLY A 343 -1.46 4.27 28.10
N LYS A 344 -0.76 5.18 28.78
CA LYS A 344 -0.01 6.24 28.12
C LYS A 344 1.05 5.70 27.17
N VAL A 345 1.87 4.73 27.63
CA VAL A 345 2.95 4.14 26.83
C VAL A 345 2.39 3.39 25.62
N MET A 346 1.33 2.59 25.81
CA MET A 346 0.67 1.89 24.71
C MET A 346 0.11 2.86 23.67
N THR A 347 -0.56 3.93 24.11
CA THR A 347 -1.11 4.96 23.22
C THR A 347 -0.02 5.69 22.46
N GLU A 348 1.13 6.02 23.09
CA GLU A 348 2.28 6.65 22.42
C GLU A 348 2.85 5.76 21.31
N TYR A 349 2.98 4.45 21.53
CA TYR A 349 3.35 3.51 20.46
C TYR A 349 2.34 3.53 19.32
N LEU A 350 1.06 3.33 19.62
CA LEU A 350 -0.01 3.21 18.63
C LEU A 350 -0.16 4.49 17.79
N THR A 351 -0.16 5.65 18.40
CA THR A 351 -0.28 6.95 17.69
C THR A 351 0.97 7.30 16.87
N SER A 352 2.10 6.65 17.12
CA SER A 352 3.31 6.79 16.31
C SER A 352 3.31 5.92 15.04
N MET A 353 2.36 4.99 14.91
CA MET A 353 2.20 4.13 13.75
C MET A 353 1.27 4.78 12.73
N LYS A 354 1.42 4.41 11.46
CA LYS A 354 0.67 5.00 10.37
C LYS A 354 -0.79 4.51 10.38
N ASP A 355 -1.73 5.43 10.20
CA ASP A 355 -3.16 5.13 10.02
C ASP A 355 -3.73 4.17 11.09
N ILE A 356 -3.31 4.35 12.36
CA ILE A 356 -3.91 3.69 13.52
C ILE A 356 -4.94 4.62 14.14
N GLU A 357 -6.18 4.14 14.22
CA GLU A 357 -7.26 4.79 14.95
C GLU A 357 -7.30 4.25 16.38
N VAL A 358 -6.84 5.02 17.34
CA VAL A 358 -6.95 4.66 18.77
C VAL A 358 -8.32 5.11 19.29
N CYS A 359 -9.08 4.18 19.88
CA CYS A 359 -10.38 4.49 20.46
C CYS A 359 -10.25 5.58 21.53
N PRO A 360 -11.18 6.56 21.60
CA PRO A 360 -11.17 7.63 22.59
C PRO A 360 -11.23 7.11 24.03
N THR A 361 -12.00 6.04 24.28
CA THR A 361 -12.12 5.43 25.60
C THR A 361 -10.92 4.55 25.92
N MET A 362 -10.07 5.01 26.84
CA MET A 362 -9.05 4.19 27.48
C MET A 362 -9.62 3.63 28.78
N VAL A 363 -9.69 2.30 28.90
CA VAL A 363 -10.17 1.65 30.12
C VAL A 363 -9.03 1.56 31.14
N SER A 364 -9.20 2.18 32.30
CA SER A 364 -8.24 2.12 33.42
C SER A 364 -8.77 1.26 34.56
N ILE A 365 -8.10 0.16 34.84
CA ILE A 365 -8.43 -0.76 35.94
C ILE A 365 -7.58 -0.41 37.15
N ARG A 366 -8.19 -0.35 38.32
CA ARG A 366 -7.52 -0.15 39.62
C ARG A 366 -7.48 -1.46 40.38
N SER A 367 -6.45 -2.26 40.14
CA SER A 367 -6.24 -3.63 40.64
C SER A 367 -7.26 -4.63 40.08
N SER A 368 -8.52 -4.55 40.48
CA SER A 368 -9.62 -5.41 40.00
C SER A 368 -10.68 -4.57 39.30
N ALA A 369 -11.30 -5.16 38.29
CA ALA A 369 -12.43 -4.54 37.60
C ALA A 369 -13.63 -4.38 38.52
N ASN A 370 -14.37 -3.30 38.36
CA ASN A 370 -15.58 -2.97 39.11
C ASN A 370 -16.68 -2.44 38.17
N GLY A 371 -17.81 -2.01 38.70
CA GLY A 371 -18.94 -1.55 37.90
C GLY A 371 -18.62 -0.40 36.93
N ASP A 372 -17.73 0.52 37.31
CA ASP A 372 -17.33 1.63 36.42
C ASP A 372 -16.35 1.15 35.36
N THR A 373 -15.46 0.19 35.67
CA THR A 373 -14.60 -0.49 34.68
C THR A 373 -15.46 -1.19 33.64
N TYR A 374 -16.49 -1.94 34.02
CA TYR A 374 -17.38 -2.63 33.09
C TYR A 374 -18.17 -1.65 32.20
N LYS A 375 -18.60 -0.51 32.70
CA LYS A 375 -19.22 0.55 31.88
C LYS A 375 -18.23 1.11 30.86
N ALA A 376 -17.00 1.38 31.28
CA ALA A 376 -15.95 1.84 30.34
C ALA A 376 -15.62 0.79 29.27
N MET A 377 -15.59 -0.49 29.62
CA MET A 377 -15.45 -1.59 28.69
C MET A 377 -16.61 -1.67 27.69
N ASP A 378 -17.83 -1.47 28.15
CA ASP A 378 -19.03 -1.44 27.33
C ASP A 378 -18.97 -0.31 26.28
N HIS A 379 -18.55 0.90 26.71
CA HIS A 379 -18.29 2.03 25.82
C HIS A 379 -17.15 1.73 24.81
N LEU A 380 -16.03 1.16 25.27
CA LEU A 380 -14.94 0.78 24.38
C LEU A 380 -15.39 -0.25 23.33
N ALA A 381 -16.22 -1.22 23.72
CA ALA A 381 -16.78 -2.19 22.79
C ALA A 381 -17.64 -1.51 21.71
N ASP A 382 -18.48 -0.53 22.09
CA ASP A 382 -19.27 0.25 21.12
C ASP A 382 -18.37 1.04 20.15
N GLU A 383 -17.30 1.69 20.65
CA GLU A 383 -16.34 2.41 19.82
C GLU A 383 -15.61 1.47 18.85
N LEU A 384 -15.17 0.29 19.31
CA LEU A 384 -14.49 -0.71 18.47
C LEU A 384 -15.40 -1.22 17.35
N LEU A 385 -16.69 -1.37 17.61
CA LEU A 385 -17.67 -1.90 16.66
C LEU A 385 -18.30 -0.80 15.78
N THR A 386 -18.09 0.47 16.09
CA THR A 386 -18.59 1.58 15.26
C THR A 386 -17.75 1.67 13.98
N GLU A 387 -18.38 1.49 12.85
CA GLU A 387 -17.77 1.72 11.55
C GLU A 387 -17.90 3.19 11.17
N HIS A 388 -16.78 3.85 10.89
CA HIS A 388 -16.78 5.18 10.31
C HIS A 388 -16.97 5.08 8.80
N ILE A 389 -18.20 5.20 8.35
CA ILE A 389 -18.50 5.27 6.92
C ILE A 389 -18.28 6.72 6.47
N PHE A 390 -17.25 6.95 5.66
CA PHE A 390 -17.06 8.20 4.95
C PHE A 390 -17.46 8.03 3.48
N GLU A 391 -18.68 8.39 3.17
CA GLU A 391 -19.14 8.49 1.78
C GLU A 391 -18.59 9.79 1.17
N LYS A 392 -17.72 9.68 0.18
CA LYS A 392 -17.11 10.86 -0.49
C LYS A 392 -18.17 11.80 -1.01
N GLU A 393 -19.30 11.27 -1.43
CA GLU A 393 -20.46 12.00 -1.93
C GLU A 393 -21.12 12.87 -0.86
N SER A 394 -20.97 12.53 0.44
CA SER A 394 -21.50 13.35 1.54
C SER A 394 -20.91 14.77 1.55
N MET A 395 -19.66 14.93 1.07
CA MET A 395 -19.02 16.25 0.93
C MET A 395 -19.69 17.14 -0.13
N PHE A 396 -20.40 16.56 -1.10
CA PHE A 396 -21.15 17.35 -2.09
C PHE A 396 -22.39 18.04 -1.53
N SER A 397 -22.86 17.60 -0.36
CA SER A 397 -23.93 18.26 0.38
C SER A 397 -23.50 19.57 1.04
N VAL A 398 -22.18 19.81 1.18
CA VAL A 398 -21.67 21.10 1.65
C VAL A 398 -21.85 22.13 0.55
N GLY A 399 -22.61 23.19 0.84
CA GLY A 399 -22.92 24.23 -0.15
C GLY A 399 -21.68 25.03 -0.54
N TYR A 400 -21.29 24.96 -1.81
CA TYR A 400 -20.17 25.71 -2.38
C TYR A 400 -20.67 26.61 -3.51
N GLY A 401 -20.20 27.86 -3.56
CA GLY A 401 -20.23 28.67 -4.78
C GLY A 401 -19.15 28.24 -5.77
N LEU A 402 -19.18 28.78 -6.97
CA LEU A 402 -18.09 28.64 -7.94
C LEU A 402 -17.54 30.00 -8.34
N TYR A 403 -16.23 30.08 -8.41
CA TYR A 403 -15.51 31.34 -8.55
C TYR A 403 -14.35 31.19 -9.53
N VAL A 404 -14.00 32.30 -10.20
CA VAL A 404 -12.69 32.40 -10.85
C VAL A 404 -11.77 33.22 -9.96
N LEU A 405 -10.74 32.57 -9.42
CA LEU A 405 -9.63 33.26 -8.80
C LEU A 405 -8.66 33.68 -9.89
N THR A 406 -8.31 34.95 -9.93
CA THR A 406 -7.34 35.52 -10.86
C THR A 406 -6.14 36.06 -10.12
N THR A 407 -4.98 36.03 -10.75
CA THR A 407 -3.71 36.52 -10.22
C THR A 407 -2.78 36.90 -11.37
N LYS A 408 -1.62 37.51 -11.09
CA LYS A 408 -0.70 38.01 -12.10
C LYS A 408 0.75 37.78 -11.70
N ASP A 409 1.52 37.17 -12.59
CA ASP A 409 2.98 37.03 -12.46
C ASP A 409 3.71 37.95 -13.46
N GLY A 410 4.27 39.03 -12.98
CA GLY A 410 4.86 40.05 -13.84
C GLY A 410 3.84 40.61 -14.86
N THR A 411 4.03 40.30 -16.12
CA THR A 411 3.13 40.71 -17.22
C THR A 411 2.04 39.70 -17.54
N LYS A 412 2.18 38.43 -17.10
CA LYS A 412 1.26 37.33 -17.43
C LYS A 412 0.13 37.25 -16.43
N ASP A 413 -1.10 37.43 -16.94
CA ASP A 413 -2.32 37.18 -16.16
C ASP A 413 -2.61 35.68 -16.11
N ASN A 414 -3.15 35.18 -14.98
CA ASN A 414 -3.57 33.80 -14.81
C ASN A 414 -4.85 33.71 -13.99
N GLY A 415 -5.58 32.59 -14.11
CA GLY A 415 -6.76 32.31 -13.31
C GLY A 415 -7.09 30.84 -13.23
N CYS A 416 -7.89 30.48 -12.23
CA CYS A 416 -8.40 29.12 -12.05
C CYS A 416 -9.78 29.11 -11.41
N ILE A 417 -10.55 28.06 -11.68
CA ILE A 417 -11.79 27.81 -10.95
C ILE A 417 -11.47 27.31 -9.53
N ILE A 418 -12.16 27.87 -8.56
CA ILE A 418 -12.18 27.41 -7.17
C ILE A 418 -13.61 27.38 -6.63
N ASN A 419 -13.86 26.59 -5.59
CA ASN A 419 -15.15 26.51 -4.90
C ASN A 419 -15.05 26.85 -3.40
N THR A 420 -13.89 27.27 -2.93
CA THR A 420 -13.51 27.39 -1.53
C THR A 420 -13.31 28.85 -1.12
N VAL A 421 -14.23 29.73 -1.48
CA VAL A 421 -14.23 31.13 -1.02
C VAL A 421 -15.26 31.29 0.10
N GLN A 422 -14.82 31.79 1.24
CA GLN A 422 -15.70 32.02 2.39
C GLN A 422 -15.30 33.30 3.12
N GLN A 423 -16.27 34.10 3.52
CA GLN A 423 -16.04 35.20 4.47
C GLN A 423 -15.71 34.62 5.85
N VAL A 424 -14.61 35.05 6.45
CA VAL A 424 -14.16 34.55 7.78
C VAL A 424 -14.29 35.60 8.88
N THR A 425 -14.21 36.90 8.54
CA THR A 425 -14.47 38.01 9.47
C THR A 425 -15.13 39.18 8.76
N SER A 426 -15.86 40.01 9.50
CA SER A 426 -16.49 41.24 9.02
C SER A 426 -15.71 42.51 9.42
N GLU A 427 -14.94 42.47 10.52
CA GLU A 427 -14.06 43.55 10.98
C GLU A 427 -12.73 43.00 11.46
N PRO A 428 -11.65 43.17 10.68
CA PRO A 428 -11.65 43.63 9.27
C PRO A 428 -12.35 42.63 8.34
N ASN A 429 -12.82 43.10 7.17
CA ASN A 429 -13.40 42.20 6.16
C ASN A 429 -12.33 41.27 5.62
N ARG A 430 -12.48 39.97 5.88
CA ARG A 430 -11.57 38.92 5.39
C ARG A 430 -12.29 37.77 4.74
N ILE A 431 -11.65 37.22 3.74
CA ILE A 431 -12.05 35.98 3.09
C ILE A 431 -10.95 34.94 3.20
N SER A 432 -11.33 33.66 3.26
CA SER A 432 -10.44 32.55 3.00
C SER A 432 -10.61 32.04 1.58
N VAL A 433 -9.52 31.62 0.95
CA VAL A 433 -9.50 30.89 -0.32
C VAL A 433 -8.54 29.70 -0.17
N THR A 434 -8.97 28.52 -0.63
CA THR A 434 -8.15 27.33 -0.56
C THR A 434 -7.86 26.81 -1.95
N ILE A 435 -6.58 26.62 -2.30
CA ILE A 435 -6.14 26.29 -3.65
C ILE A 435 -5.22 25.06 -3.58
N ASN A 436 -5.40 24.12 -4.52
CA ASN A 436 -4.52 22.95 -4.65
C ASN A 436 -3.07 23.38 -4.91
N LYS A 437 -2.09 22.79 -4.21
CA LYS A 437 -0.66 23.10 -4.34
C LYS A 437 -0.11 22.89 -5.75
N GLN A 438 -0.66 21.94 -6.50
CA GLN A 438 -0.27 21.67 -7.88
C GLN A 438 -0.74 22.74 -8.87
N ASN A 439 -1.72 23.58 -8.45
CA ASN A 439 -2.25 24.64 -9.31
C ASN A 439 -1.22 25.76 -9.48
N TYR A 440 -0.96 26.16 -10.72
CA TYR A 440 -0.04 27.26 -11.02
C TYR A 440 -0.44 28.57 -10.34
N SER A 441 -1.75 28.83 -10.17
CA SER A 441 -2.24 30.00 -9.43
C SER A 441 -1.74 30.06 -7.99
N THR A 442 -1.58 28.90 -7.32
CA THR A 442 -1.06 28.82 -5.94
C THR A 442 0.35 29.39 -5.83
N SER A 443 1.23 29.03 -6.78
CA SER A 443 2.61 29.54 -6.79
C SER A 443 2.66 31.06 -7.00
N ILE A 444 1.74 31.61 -7.80
CA ILE A 444 1.67 33.05 -8.04
C ILE A 444 1.10 33.79 -6.83
N VAL A 445 0.04 33.29 -6.19
CA VAL A 445 -0.50 33.90 -4.95
C VAL A 445 0.53 33.87 -3.83
N ASN A 446 1.28 32.77 -3.66
CA ASN A 446 2.39 32.68 -2.72
C ASN A 446 3.46 33.77 -2.96
N LYS A 447 3.77 34.04 -4.23
CA LYS A 447 4.81 35.02 -4.62
C LYS A 447 4.33 36.45 -4.50
N THR A 448 3.10 36.74 -4.88
CA THR A 448 2.59 38.12 -5.04
C THR A 448 1.74 38.60 -3.88
N GLY A 449 1.13 37.67 -3.13
CA GLY A 449 0.23 37.99 -2.02
C GLY A 449 -1.10 38.65 -2.42
N VAL A 450 -1.42 38.72 -3.73
CA VAL A 450 -2.64 39.39 -4.21
C VAL A 450 -3.39 38.56 -5.23
N PHE A 451 -4.71 38.66 -5.18
CA PHE A 451 -5.61 37.98 -6.13
C PHE A 451 -6.95 38.73 -6.24
N ASN A 452 -7.73 38.43 -7.28
CA ASN A 452 -9.14 38.80 -7.37
C ASN A 452 -10.01 37.55 -7.43
N ILE A 453 -11.22 37.66 -6.95
CA ILE A 453 -12.29 36.64 -7.04
C ILE A 453 -13.43 37.20 -7.88
N SER A 454 -13.80 36.50 -8.94
CA SER A 454 -15.03 36.74 -9.69
C SER A 454 -16.07 35.71 -9.27
N VAL A 455 -17.16 36.15 -8.66
CA VAL A 455 -18.26 35.29 -8.20
C VAL A 455 -19.16 34.98 -9.41
N LEU A 456 -19.15 33.74 -9.86
CA LEU A 456 -19.84 33.31 -11.07
C LEU A 456 -21.35 33.20 -10.88
N THR A 457 -22.09 33.43 -11.97
CA THR A 457 -23.56 33.34 -12.01
C THR A 457 -24.02 32.01 -12.63
N GLU A 458 -25.32 31.68 -12.45
CA GLU A 458 -25.94 30.50 -13.04
C GLU A 458 -25.95 30.51 -14.58
N GLU A 459 -25.77 31.68 -15.21
CA GLU A 459 -25.67 31.82 -16.67
C GLU A 459 -24.28 31.49 -17.23
N THR A 460 -23.32 31.16 -16.39
CA THR A 460 -21.94 30.87 -16.80
C THR A 460 -21.91 29.67 -17.74
N PRO A 461 -21.39 29.78 -18.96
CA PRO A 461 -21.32 28.69 -19.91
C PRO A 461 -20.21 27.68 -19.50
N PHE A 462 -20.39 26.42 -19.87
CA PHE A 462 -19.41 25.36 -19.59
C PHE A 462 -18.00 25.65 -20.13
N SER A 463 -17.93 26.37 -21.27
CA SER A 463 -16.66 26.78 -21.88
C SER A 463 -15.78 27.63 -20.94
N LEU A 464 -16.36 28.44 -20.06
CA LEU A 464 -15.61 29.20 -19.06
C LEU A 464 -14.99 28.28 -18.02
N PHE A 465 -15.75 27.27 -17.56
CA PHE A 465 -15.21 26.25 -16.65
C PHE A 465 -14.08 25.43 -17.31
N GLN A 466 -14.22 25.10 -18.60
CA GLN A 466 -13.15 24.43 -19.34
C GLN A 466 -11.88 25.28 -19.40
N ASN A 467 -12.00 26.56 -19.76
CA ASN A 467 -10.85 27.44 -19.91
C ASN A 467 -10.11 27.68 -18.58
N PHE A 468 -10.83 28.00 -17.50
CA PHE A 468 -10.21 28.32 -16.22
C PHE A 468 -9.98 27.10 -15.32
N GLY A 469 -10.74 26.00 -15.50
CA GLY A 469 -10.70 24.83 -14.63
C GLY A 469 -9.86 23.65 -15.15
N PHE A 470 -9.84 23.41 -16.48
CA PHE A 470 -9.27 22.18 -17.05
C PHE A 470 -7.95 22.37 -17.79
N GLN A 471 -7.38 23.55 -17.74
CA GLN A 471 -6.10 23.87 -18.39
C GLN A 471 -5.14 24.52 -17.39
N SER A 472 -3.83 24.34 -17.60
CA SER A 472 -2.82 25.03 -16.81
C SER A 472 -2.43 26.37 -17.44
N GLY A 473 -2.39 27.42 -16.64
CA GLY A 473 -1.87 28.71 -17.09
C GLY A 473 -0.36 28.75 -17.35
N LYS A 474 0.36 27.65 -17.05
CA LYS A 474 1.74 27.47 -17.52
C LYS A 474 1.79 27.28 -19.02
N ASP A 475 0.85 26.50 -19.55
CA ASP A 475 0.87 25.98 -20.91
C ASP A 475 0.06 26.87 -21.87
N VAL A 476 -0.98 27.54 -21.37
CA VAL A 476 -1.87 28.38 -22.18
C VAL A 476 -2.07 29.78 -21.60
N ASP A 477 -2.34 30.76 -22.48
CA ASP A 477 -2.85 32.06 -22.05
C ASP A 477 -4.38 31.99 -21.94
N LYS A 478 -4.89 31.85 -20.71
CA LYS A 478 -6.31 31.70 -20.42
C LYS A 478 -7.13 32.98 -20.70
N PHE A 479 -6.49 34.12 -20.92
CA PHE A 479 -7.12 35.38 -21.20
C PHE A 479 -7.06 35.80 -22.66
N LYS A 480 -6.43 35.00 -23.53
CA LYS A 480 -6.25 35.32 -24.96
C LYS A 480 -7.55 35.69 -25.66
N ASP A 481 -8.60 34.94 -25.40
CA ASP A 481 -9.91 35.09 -26.07
C ASP A 481 -10.97 35.77 -25.18
N TYR A 482 -10.57 36.30 -24.00
CA TYR A 482 -11.48 36.98 -23.07
C TYR A 482 -11.30 38.51 -23.15
N THR A 483 -12.25 39.19 -23.74
CA THR A 483 -12.28 40.65 -23.91
C THR A 483 -13.01 41.37 -22.78
N ASN A 484 -14.00 40.74 -22.15
CA ASN A 484 -14.83 41.30 -21.07
C ASN A 484 -14.17 41.10 -19.70
N VAL A 485 -13.02 41.71 -19.54
CA VAL A 485 -12.21 41.70 -18.31
C VAL A 485 -11.75 43.10 -17.97
N LYS A 486 -11.74 43.42 -16.67
CA LYS A 486 -11.19 44.67 -16.15
C LYS A 486 -10.08 44.37 -15.14
N ARG A 487 -9.38 45.42 -14.72
CA ARG A 487 -8.37 45.34 -13.64
C ARG A 487 -8.90 46.01 -12.39
N GLY A 488 -8.80 45.33 -11.26
CA GLY A 488 -8.99 45.90 -9.94
C GLY A 488 -7.85 46.88 -9.57
N ALA A 489 -7.98 47.56 -8.44
CA ALA A 489 -6.99 48.50 -7.93
C ALA A 489 -5.62 47.82 -7.66
N ASN A 490 -5.60 46.50 -7.38
CA ASN A 490 -4.38 45.70 -7.19
C ASN A 490 -3.68 45.31 -8.52
N GLY A 491 -4.18 45.78 -9.68
CA GLY A 491 -3.63 45.48 -11.00
C GLY A 491 -3.94 44.10 -11.57
N VAL A 492 -4.63 43.23 -10.83
CA VAL A 492 -5.06 41.90 -11.27
C VAL A 492 -6.37 41.99 -12.04
N ARG A 493 -6.54 41.17 -13.08
CA ARG A 493 -7.79 41.11 -13.84
C ARG A 493 -8.93 40.48 -13.03
N TYR A 494 -10.16 40.86 -13.35
CA TYR A 494 -11.40 40.16 -12.99
C TYR A 494 -12.32 40.04 -14.18
N LEU A 495 -13.24 39.09 -14.15
CA LEU A 495 -14.25 38.90 -15.21
C LEU A 495 -15.44 39.81 -14.94
N GLU A 496 -15.95 40.52 -15.97
CA GLU A 496 -17.20 41.26 -15.90
C GLU A 496 -18.36 40.38 -16.33
N GLU A 497 -18.16 39.61 -17.41
CA GLU A 497 -19.19 38.73 -17.94
C GLU A 497 -19.36 37.51 -17.04
N TYR A 498 -20.61 37.07 -16.87
CA TYR A 498 -20.99 35.95 -15.99
C TYR A 498 -20.60 36.10 -14.52
N THR A 499 -20.33 37.32 -14.08
CA THR A 499 -19.91 37.65 -12.71
C THR A 499 -20.96 38.59 -12.07
N ASN A 500 -21.40 38.26 -10.85
CA ASN A 500 -22.27 39.15 -10.10
C ASN A 500 -21.54 40.06 -9.11
N THR A 501 -20.36 39.66 -8.66
CA THR A 501 -19.52 40.38 -7.71
C THR A 501 -18.06 40.07 -7.99
N TYR A 502 -17.17 41.09 -7.89
CA TYR A 502 -15.74 40.80 -7.74
C TYR A 502 -15.24 41.31 -6.39
N LEU A 503 -14.20 40.63 -5.86
CA LEU A 503 -13.50 40.98 -4.64
C LEU A 503 -11.99 40.97 -4.90
N SER A 504 -11.25 41.96 -4.38
CA SER A 504 -9.80 41.98 -4.38
C SER A 504 -9.27 41.53 -3.02
N GLY A 505 -8.37 40.55 -2.99
CA GLY A 505 -7.77 40.02 -1.78
C GLY A 505 -6.29 40.33 -1.67
N LYS A 506 -5.85 40.74 -0.46
CA LYS A 506 -4.44 40.83 -0.06
C LYS A 506 -4.19 39.84 1.05
N VAL A 507 -3.35 38.84 0.78
CA VAL A 507 -3.04 37.76 1.74
C VAL A 507 -2.37 38.33 2.99
N VAL A 508 -2.89 37.94 4.14
CA VAL A 508 -2.37 38.27 5.47
C VAL A 508 -1.86 37.06 6.24
N GLN A 509 -2.37 35.86 5.89
CA GLN A 509 -1.97 34.60 6.51
C GLN A 509 -2.14 33.46 5.53
N GLN A 510 -1.31 32.42 5.66
CA GLN A 510 -1.47 31.17 4.93
C GLN A 510 -1.30 29.97 5.85
N LEU A 511 -2.02 28.88 5.53
CA LEU A 511 -2.00 27.61 6.25
C LEU A 511 -1.81 26.47 5.26
N ASP A 512 -0.81 25.63 5.51
CA ASP A 512 -0.58 24.42 4.74
C ASP A 512 -1.50 23.30 5.24
N LEU A 513 -2.36 22.77 4.36
CA LEU A 513 -3.33 21.71 4.63
C LEU A 513 -2.96 20.38 3.95
N GLY A 514 -1.68 20.15 3.64
CA GLY A 514 -1.21 18.95 2.95
C GLY A 514 -1.34 19.09 1.43
N SER A 515 -2.46 18.74 0.84
CA SER A 515 -2.70 18.84 -0.62
C SER A 515 -3.02 20.27 -1.10
N HIS A 516 -3.47 21.14 -0.20
CA HIS A 516 -3.92 22.51 -0.49
C HIS A 516 -3.24 23.54 0.41
N ILE A 517 -3.27 24.80 -0.02
CA ILE A 517 -2.92 25.94 0.83
C ILE A 517 -4.18 26.79 1.00
N MET A 518 -4.52 27.10 2.26
CA MET A 518 -5.54 28.10 2.58
C MET A 518 -4.85 29.46 2.77
N PHE A 519 -5.35 30.47 2.05
CA PHE A 519 -4.96 31.85 2.18
C PHE A 519 -6.07 32.63 2.87
N ILE A 520 -5.73 33.36 3.94
CA ILE A 520 -6.62 34.35 4.55
C ILE A 520 -6.19 35.70 4.01
N ALA A 521 -7.14 36.46 3.47
CA ALA A 521 -6.86 37.72 2.82
C ALA A 521 -7.79 38.83 3.30
N ASP A 522 -7.24 40.04 3.50
CA ASP A 522 -8.03 41.25 3.67
C ASP A 522 -8.73 41.56 2.33
N VAL A 523 -10.03 41.88 2.38
CA VAL A 523 -10.76 42.37 1.21
C VAL A 523 -10.44 43.85 1.05
N THR A 524 -9.66 44.18 0.03
CA THR A 524 -9.16 45.56 -0.21
C THR A 524 -10.05 46.34 -1.16
N ASP A 525 -10.87 45.66 -1.98
CA ASP A 525 -11.80 46.23 -2.92
C ASP A 525 -12.87 45.21 -3.26
N GLY A 526 -14.08 45.65 -3.62
CA GLY A 526 -15.18 44.78 -4.01
C GLY A 526 -16.36 45.54 -4.53
N VAL A 527 -16.94 45.05 -5.65
CA VAL A 527 -18.09 45.70 -6.30
C VAL A 527 -19.09 44.64 -6.74
N LYS A 528 -20.36 44.91 -6.43
CA LYS A 528 -21.49 44.15 -6.97
C LYS A 528 -21.75 44.62 -8.40
N LEU A 529 -21.63 43.70 -9.35
CA LEU A 529 -21.77 43.98 -10.80
C LEU A 529 -23.18 43.68 -11.32
N SER A 530 -23.90 42.72 -10.69
CA SER A 530 -25.27 42.40 -11.08
C SER A 530 -26.05 41.75 -9.92
N ASP A 531 -27.37 41.59 -10.09
CA ASP A 531 -28.28 40.89 -9.17
C ASP A 531 -28.54 39.42 -9.58
N LYS A 532 -27.75 38.90 -10.53
CA LYS A 532 -27.91 37.52 -11.00
C LYS A 532 -27.54 36.51 -9.90
N PRO A 533 -28.22 35.36 -9.79
CA PRO A 533 -27.95 34.37 -8.78
C PRO A 533 -26.55 33.77 -8.94
N THR A 534 -25.87 33.56 -7.81
CA THR A 534 -24.56 32.90 -7.77
C THR A 534 -24.71 31.42 -8.10
N VAL A 535 -23.86 30.91 -9.00
CA VAL A 535 -23.84 29.49 -9.31
C VAL A 535 -23.27 28.71 -8.12
N THR A 536 -24.01 27.69 -7.70
CA THR A 536 -23.52 26.71 -6.70
C THR A 536 -22.91 25.50 -7.40
N TYR A 537 -22.09 24.73 -6.67
CA TYR A 537 -21.51 23.51 -7.20
C TYR A 537 -22.59 22.49 -7.58
N ASP A 538 -23.67 22.39 -6.78
CA ASP A 538 -24.81 21.52 -7.08
C ASP A 538 -25.54 21.97 -8.38
N TYR A 539 -25.77 23.26 -8.53
CA TYR A 539 -26.38 23.80 -9.77
C TYR A 539 -25.50 23.51 -10.99
N TYR A 540 -24.17 23.69 -10.86
CA TYR A 540 -23.22 23.38 -11.93
C TYR A 540 -23.30 21.89 -12.33
N GLN A 541 -23.30 20.96 -11.36
CA GLN A 541 -23.40 19.53 -11.63
C GLN A 541 -24.71 19.14 -12.31
N LYS A 542 -25.83 19.78 -11.92
CA LYS A 542 -27.17 19.45 -12.46
C LYS A 542 -27.47 20.09 -13.81
N ASN A 543 -27.00 21.32 -14.03
CA ASN A 543 -27.53 22.18 -15.12
C ASN A 543 -26.47 22.64 -16.13
N ILE A 544 -25.20 22.79 -15.74
CA ILE A 544 -24.16 23.35 -16.61
C ILE A 544 -23.21 22.27 -17.14
N LYS A 545 -22.79 21.33 -16.27
CA LYS A 545 -21.92 20.24 -16.65
C LYS A 545 -22.60 19.36 -17.70
N PRO A 546 -21.95 19.07 -18.86
CA PRO A 546 -22.51 18.17 -19.84
C PRO A 546 -22.80 16.80 -19.26
N LYS A 547 -24.03 16.32 -19.40
CA LYS A 547 -24.37 14.94 -19.07
C LYS A 547 -23.97 14.06 -20.25
N ALA A 548 -23.26 12.96 -19.97
CA ALA A 548 -22.95 11.96 -20.97
C ALA A 548 -24.25 11.44 -21.60
N LYS A 549 -24.41 11.65 -22.91
CA LYS A 549 -25.56 11.08 -23.67
C LYS A 549 -25.13 9.68 -24.11
N LYS A 550 -25.91 8.65 -23.74
CA LYS A 550 -25.74 7.32 -24.35
C LYS A 550 -25.91 7.46 -25.86
N PRO A 551 -24.88 7.10 -26.66
CA PRO A 551 -25.07 7.00 -28.11
C PRO A 551 -26.09 5.89 -28.37
N LYS A 552 -26.99 6.10 -29.30
CA LYS A 552 -28.08 5.15 -29.59
C LYS A 552 -27.62 3.80 -30.17
N GLU A 553 -26.39 3.67 -30.62
CA GLU A 553 -25.80 2.44 -31.17
C GLU A 553 -24.25 2.51 -31.05
N SER A 554 -23.67 1.97 -29.98
CA SER A 554 -22.25 1.60 -29.95
C SER A 554 -22.12 0.10 -29.71
N ALA A 555 -21.27 -0.56 -30.49
CA ALA A 555 -21.00 -2.00 -30.36
C ALA A 555 -19.98 -2.28 -29.22
N GLY A 556 -19.57 -1.28 -28.45
CA GLY A 556 -18.63 -1.37 -27.32
C GLY A 556 -19.13 -0.62 -26.09
N ASP A 557 -18.47 -0.86 -24.97
CA ASP A 557 -18.75 -0.15 -23.72
C ASP A 557 -18.33 1.32 -23.80
N ILE A 558 -19.03 2.16 -23.05
CA ILE A 558 -18.72 3.59 -22.94
C ILE A 558 -18.33 3.91 -21.52
N TRP A 559 -17.20 4.56 -21.37
CA TRP A 559 -16.66 5.02 -20.10
C TRP A 559 -16.69 6.54 -20.02
N VAL A 560 -17.09 7.06 -18.88
CA VAL A 560 -17.27 8.51 -18.66
C VAL A 560 -16.31 9.01 -17.58
N CYS A 561 -15.60 10.08 -17.85
CA CYS A 561 -14.83 10.79 -16.83
C CYS A 561 -15.78 11.46 -15.84
N LYS A 562 -15.77 11.04 -14.58
CA LYS A 562 -16.61 11.59 -13.49
C LYS A 562 -16.41 13.10 -13.29
N ILE A 563 -15.23 13.61 -13.63
CA ILE A 563 -14.85 14.99 -13.39
C ILE A 563 -15.42 15.94 -14.45
N CYS A 564 -15.24 15.63 -15.75
CA CYS A 564 -15.62 16.56 -16.82
C CYS A 564 -16.72 16.05 -17.77
N GLY A 565 -17.15 14.78 -17.61
CA GLY A 565 -18.16 14.18 -18.47
C GLY A 565 -17.68 13.75 -19.87
N TRP A 566 -16.35 13.82 -20.15
CA TRP A 566 -15.79 13.30 -21.40
C TRP A 566 -15.95 11.78 -21.47
N THR A 567 -16.29 11.25 -22.65
CA THR A 567 -16.55 9.82 -22.84
C THR A 567 -15.49 9.16 -23.71
N TYR A 568 -15.04 7.98 -23.28
CA TYR A 568 -14.30 7.03 -24.09
C TYR A 568 -15.29 5.99 -24.63
N ASP A 569 -15.33 5.82 -25.94
CA ASP A 569 -16.14 4.82 -26.65
C ASP A 569 -15.21 3.73 -27.17
N GLU A 570 -15.29 2.53 -26.59
CA GLU A 570 -14.42 1.41 -26.94
C GLU A 570 -14.53 1.06 -28.44
N SER A 571 -15.70 1.21 -29.03
CA SER A 571 -15.90 0.92 -30.45
C SER A 571 -15.14 1.87 -31.38
N LYS A 572 -14.82 3.07 -30.91
CA LYS A 572 -14.11 4.11 -31.69
C LYS A 572 -12.64 4.21 -31.35
N GLY A 573 -12.25 3.91 -30.11
CA GLY A 573 -10.91 4.16 -29.61
C GLY A 573 -10.52 5.64 -29.69
N MET A 574 -9.24 5.91 -29.87
CA MET A 574 -8.64 7.24 -30.08
C MET A 574 -7.46 7.13 -31.05
N PRO A 575 -7.68 6.89 -32.35
CA PRO A 575 -6.62 6.66 -33.32
C PRO A 575 -5.58 7.78 -33.41
N GLU A 576 -6.00 9.02 -33.19
CA GLU A 576 -5.12 10.21 -33.14
C GLU A 576 -4.16 10.24 -31.94
N GLN A 577 -4.39 9.40 -30.93
CA GLN A 577 -3.49 9.17 -29.78
C GLN A 577 -2.88 7.77 -29.77
N GLY A 578 -2.98 7.06 -30.90
CA GLY A 578 -2.41 5.72 -31.04
C GLY A 578 -3.25 4.59 -30.39
N ILE A 579 -4.49 4.85 -30.00
CA ILE A 579 -5.42 3.88 -29.41
C ILE A 579 -6.41 3.42 -30.49
N PRO A 580 -6.26 2.18 -31.04
CA PRO A 580 -7.13 1.67 -32.11
C PRO A 580 -8.61 1.56 -31.70
N ALA A 581 -9.50 1.61 -32.67
CA ALA A 581 -10.90 1.27 -32.46
C ALA A 581 -11.03 -0.18 -31.98
N GLY A 582 -11.93 -0.42 -31.01
CA GLY A 582 -12.11 -1.74 -30.38
C GLY A 582 -11.23 -1.96 -29.15
N THR A 583 -10.34 -1.03 -28.78
CA THR A 583 -9.56 -1.13 -27.54
C THR A 583 -10.47 -1.00 -26.33
N LYS A 584 -10.44 -1.95 -25.42
CA LYS A 584 -11.20 -1.88 -24.18
C LYS A 584 -10.60 -0.82 -23.25
N PHE A 585 -11.44 -0.19 -22.45
CA PHE A 585 -10.99 0.82 -21.48
C PHE A 585 -9.99 0.23 -20.46
N GLU A 586 -10.19 -1.03 -20.09
CA GLU A 586 -9.32 -1.77 -19.19
C GLU A 586 -7.90 -1.94 -19.77
N ASP A 587 -7.79 -2.09 -21.09
CA ASP A 587 -6.53 -2.27 -21.83
C ASP A 587 -5.79 -0.94 -22.11
N LEU A 588 -6.39 0.21 -21.75
CA LEU A 588 -5.69 1.50 -21.87
C LEU A 588 -4.49 1.55 -20.92
N PRO A 589 -3.40 2.24 -21.30
CA PRO A 589 -2.23 2.40 -20.44
C PRO A 589 -2.60 2.89 -19.03
N GLU A 590 -1.88 2.45 -18.01
CA GLU A 590 -2.11 2.87 -16.61
C GLU A 590 -1.93 4.38 -16.43
N ASP A 591 -1.10 5.00 -17.23
CA ASP A 591 -0.88 6.45 -17.30
C ASP A 591 -1.88 7.19 -18.22
N PHE A 592 -2.96 6.51 -18.64
CA PHE A 592 -4.01 7.16 -19.41
C PHE A 592 -4.69 8.27 -18.59
N PHE A 593 -4.76 9.44 -19.19
CA PHE A 593 -5.44 10.60 -18.63
C PHE A 593 -6.57 11.05 -19.55
N CYS A 594 -7.64 11.54 -18.92
CA CYS A 594 -8.73 12.17 -19.65
C CYS A 594 -8.18 13.25 -20.59
N PRO A 595 -8.43 13.19 -21.91
CA PRO A 595 -7.90 14.18 -22.85
C PRO A 595 -8.35 15.61 -22.54
N LEU A 596 -9.54 15.74 -21.93
CA LEU A 596 -10.16 17.04 -21.66
C LEU A 596 -9.66 17.67 -20.35
N CYS A 597 -9.62 16.90 -19.24
CA CYS A 597 -9.33 17.46 -17.92
C CYS A 597 -8.06 16.91 -17.26
N LYS A 598 -7.36 15.97 -17.93
CA LYS A 598 -6.12 15.36 -17.46
C LYS A 598 -6.23 14.56 -16.14
N HIS A 599 -7.44 14.18 -15.75
CA HIS A 599 -7.66 13.29 -14.63
C HIS A 599 -7.32 11.84 -14.99
N PRO A 600 -6.83 11.02 -14.04
CA PRO A 600 -6.34 9.68 -14.31
C PRO A 600 -7.47 8.70 -14.68
N LYS A 601 -7.09 7.54 -15.22
CA LYS A 601 -7.98 6.43 -15.60
C LYS A 601 -8.95 6.02 -14.48
N SER A 602 -8.52 6.09 -13.20
CA SER A 602 -9.33 5.77 -12.02
C SER A 602 -10.58 6.67 -11.82
N ASP A 603 -10.59 7.85 -12.45
CA ASP A 603 -11.71 8.79 -12.36
C ASP A 603 -12.78 8.56 -13.44
N PHE A 604 -12.74 7.41 -14.11
CA PHE A 604 -13.76 7.00 -15.06
C PHE A 604 -14.70 5.97 -14.46
N GLU A 605 -15.93 5.98 -14.96
CA GLU A 605 -16.93 4.96 -14.65
C GLU A 605 -17.59 4.45 -15.94
N LYS A 606 -18.00 3.19 -15.94
CA LYS A 606 -18.73 2.59 -17.06
C LYS A 606 -20.15 3.14 -17.09
N MET A 607 -20.62 3.54 -18.28
CA MET A 607 -21.99 4.04 -18.46
C MET A 607 -23.03 2.92 -18.48
#